data_a2be8b95d027ed96105e3632ad23cc71
#
_entry.id   a2be8b95d027ed96105e3632ad23cc71
#
_cell.length_a   1.000
_cell.length_b   1.000
_cell.length_c   1.000
_cell.angle_alpha   90.00
_cell.angle_beta   90.00
_cell.angle_gamma   90.00
#
_symmetry.space_group_name_H-M   'P 1'
#
loop_
_entity.id
_entity.type
_entity.pdbx_description
1 polymer ?
#
loop_
_entity_poly.entity_id
_entity_poly.type
_entity_poly.pdbx_seq_one_letter_code
_entity_poly.pdbx_strand_id
1 'polypeptide(L)'
;MTTSALLALADGSLFRGRSIGSAGQSTGAVVFNTAMTGYQEILTDPSYARQLVTLTYPHIGNVGVNPDDEESSHIQCAGLIIRDLPLSYSSWRGVQSLDAYLQEQGIVGIADIDTRRLTRILREKGAQGGCLVAGEQIDEQAAIDAARAFPGLKGMDLAKEVTTHRPYEWAQGSWTLEAGLPEAPHPINEKLPRHVVAYDFGVKRNILRML
;
A
#
# COMPACT_ATOMS: atom_id res chain seq x y z
N MET A 1 -23.27 -10.29 -1.10
CA MET A 1 -22.60 -11.20 -2.08
C MET A 1 -21.13 -10.79 -2.11
N THR A 2 -20.21 -11.73 -1.97
CA THR A 2 -18.77 -11.44 -2.06
C THR A 2 -18.41 -11.21 -3.53
N THR A 3 -17.91 -10.03 -3.85
CA THR A 3 -17.46 -9.68 -5.21
C THR A 3 -16.19 -10.45 -5.54
N SER A 4 -16.10 -11.01 -6.73
CA SER A 4 -14.93 -11.75 -7.21
C SER A 4 -13.76 -10.81 -7.53
N ALA A 5 -12.54 -11.32 -7.39
CA ALA A 5 -11.34 -10.67 -7.87
C ALA A 5 -10.39 -11.64 -8.56
N LEU A 6 -9.58 -11.11 -9.46
CA LEU A 6 -8.58 -11.84 -10.23
C LEU A 6 -7.27 -11.05 -10.26
N LEU A 7 -6.18 -11.72 -9.94
CA LEU A 7 -4.83 -11.26 -10.27
C LEU A 7 -4.31 -12.06 -11.45
N ALA A 8 -3.97 -11.39 -12.54
CA ALA A 8 -3.29 -11.94 -13.69
C ALA A 8 -1.83 -11.44 -13.72
N LEU A 9 -0.89 -12.33 -14.03
CA LEU A 9 0.53 -11.99 -14.23
C LEU A 9 0.87 -12.02 -15.73
N ALA A 10 1.91 -11.31 -16.11
CA ALA A 10 2.39 -11.24 -17.49
C ALA A 10 2.82 -12.62 -18.04
N ASP A 11 3.23 -13.56 -17.17
CA ASP A 11 3.55 -14.94 -17.56
C ASP A 11 2.32 -15.82 -17.83
N GLY A 12 1.11 -15.28 -17.65
CA GLY A 12 -0.17 -15.97 -17.83
C GLY A 12 -0.69 -16.66 -16.56
N SER A 13 0.02 -16.57 -15.42
CA SER A 13 -0.46 -17.11 -14.15
C SER A 13 -1.68 -16.35 -13.66
N LEU A 14 -2.70 -17.08 -13.21
CA LEU A 14 -3.94 -16.53 -12.67
C LEU A 14 -4.14 -16.95 -11.21
N PHE A 15 -4.62 -15.99 -10.41
CA PHE A 15 -5.01 -16.18 -9.03
C PHE A 15 -6.42 -15.59 -8.84
N ARG A 16 -7.38 -16.48 -8.56
CA ARG A 16 -8.78 -16.10 -8.30
C ARG A 16 -9.00 -16.02 -6.80
N GLY A 17 -9.68 -14.97 -6.37
CA GLY A 17 -9.96 -14.72 -4.96
C GLY A 17 -11.17 -13.82 -4.76
N ARG A 18 -11.26 -13.26 -3.59
CA ARG A 18 -12.31 -12.34 -3.16
C ARG A 18 -11.82 -10.91 -3.24
N SER A 19 -12.68 -10.03 -3.77
CA SER A 19 -12.43 -8.58 -3.75
C SER A 19 -12.41 -8.05 -2.33
N ILE A 20 -11.45 -7.20 -2.05
CA ILE A 20 -11.37 -6.32 -0.88
C ILE A 20 -11.08 -4.91 -1.39
N GLY A 21 -11.64 -3.89 -0.74
CA GLY A 21 -11.52 -2.51 -1.22
C GLY A 21 -12.44 -2.20 -2.41
N SER A 22 -12.00 -1.34 -3.31
CA SER A 22 -12.80 -0.83 -4.42
C SER A 22 -12.92 -1.82 -5.58
N ALA A 23 -14.07 -1.77 -6.26
CA ALA A 23 -14.23 -2.42 -7.55
C ALA A 23 -13.43 -1.66 -8.62
N GLY A 24 -13.00 -2.38 -9.67
CA GLY A 24 -12.25 -1.78 -10.78
C GLY A 24 -11.05 -2.61 -11.21
N GLN A 25 -10.14 -1.96 -11.91
CA GLN A 25 -8.92 -2.58 -12.44
C GLN A 25 -7.71 -1.72 -12.11
N SER A 26 -6.62 -2.36 -11.73
CA SER A 26 -5.33 -1.71 -11.51
C SER A 26 -4.20 -2.55 -12.09
N THR A 27 -3.19 -1.90 -12.68
CA THR A 27 -1.98 -2.55 -13.21
C THR A 27 -0.75 -2.02 -12.52
N GLY A 28 0.26 -2.87 -12.36
CA GLY A 28 1.50 -2.48 -11.70
C GLY A 28 2.53 -3.60 -11.68
N ALA A 29 3.72 -3.31 -11.18
CA ALA A 29 4.71 -4.33 -10.89
C ALA A 29 4.26 -5.12 -9.65
N VAL A 30 4.12 -6.44 -9.77
CA VAL A 30 3.80 -7.30 -8.63
C VAL A 30 5.05 -7.56 -7.83
N VAL A 31 5.02 -7.15 -6.57
CA VAL A 31 6.13 -7.30 -5.61
C VAL A 31 5.62 -7.96 -4.33
N PHE A 32 6.51 -8.39 -3.46
CA PHE A 32 6.13 -8.91 -2.14
C PHE A 32 6.92 -8.27 -1.01
N ASN A 33 6.27 -8.17 0.14
CA ASN A 33 6.87 -7.72 1.40
C ASN A 33 6.63 -8.81 2.46
N THR A 34 7.65 -9.10 3.26
CA THR A 34 7.63 -10.17 4.28
C THR A 34 7.39 -9.67 5.69
N ALA A 35 7.10 -8.39 5.88
CA ALA A 35 6.77 -7.83 7.18
C ALA A 35 5.51 -8.50 7.75
N MET A 36 5.52 -8.75 9.04
CA MET A 36 4.37 -9.34 9.76
C MET A 36 3.38 -8.27 10.25
N THR A 37 3.82 -7.03 10.35
CA THR A 37 3.07 -5.87 10.83
C THR A 37 3.37 -4.67 9.95
N GLY A 38 2.67 -3.53 10.17
CA GLY A 38 2.96 -2.30 9.45
C GLY A 38 2.42 -2.29 8.02
N TYR A 39 1.30 -2.96 7.78
CA TYR A 39 0.71 -2.98 6.44
C TYR A 39 0.18 -1.62 6.00
N GLN A 40 -0.29 -0.77 6.92
CA GLN A 40 -0.76 0.57 6.61
C GLN A 40 0.41 1.48 6.18
N GLU A 41 1.53 1.38 6.89
CA GLU A 41 2.78 2.06 6.54
C GLU A 41 3.28 1.62 5.16
N ILE A 42 3.22 0.32 4.86
CA ILE A 42 3.59 -0.23 3.54
C ILE A 42 2.68 0.33 2.44
N LEU A 43 1.36 0.37 2.66
CA LEU A 43 0.39 0.88 1.68
C LEU A 43 0.61 2.36 1.37
N THR A 44 0.96 3.15 2.39
CA THR A 44 1.14 4.61 2.27
C THR A 44 2.59 5.04 1.98
N ASP A 45 3.53 4.09 1.90
CA ASP A 45 4.93 4.36 1.56
C ASP A 45 5.08 4.73 0.08
N PRO A 46 5.59 5.94 -0.25
CA PRO A 46 5.84 6.35 -1.63
C PRO A 46 6.74 5.41 -2.44
N SER A 47 7.56 4.59 -1.77
CA SER A 47 8.41 3.59 -2.42
C SER A 47 7.62 2.52 -3.18
N TYR A 48 6.32 2.34 -2.88
CA TYR A 48 5.45 1.38 -3.56
C TYR A 48 4.59 1.98 -4.68
N ALA A 49 4.87 3.21 -5.11
CA ALA A 49 4.20 3.80 -6.27
C ALA A 49 4.25 2.87 -7.49
N ARG A 50 3.10 2.71 -8.18
CA ARG A 50 2.92 1.82 -9.34
C ARG A 50 3.16 0.32 -9.07
N GLN A 51 3.10 -0.13 -7.81
CA GLN A 51 3.30 -1.53 -7.45
C GLN A 51 2.03 -2.16 -6.87
N LEU A 52 1.76 -3.41 -7.26
CA LEU A 52 0.78 -4.30 -6.64
C LEU A 52 1.50 -5.07 -5.54
N VAL A 53 1.21 -4.75 -4.29
CA VAL A 53 1.98 -5.22 -3.14
C VAL A 53 1.35 -6.50 -2.57
N THR A 54 2.12 -7.58 -2.58
CA THR A 54 1.76 -8.83 -1.93
C THR A 54 2.33 -8.87 -0.52
N LEU A 55 1.48 -8.99 0.49
CA LEU A 55 1.92 -9.22 1.86
C LEU A 55 1.92 -10.72 2.16
N THR A 56 3.09 -11.24 2.56
CA THR A 56 3.27 -12.70 2.71
C THR A 56 2.76 -13.23 4.05
N TYR A 57 2.58 -12.35 5.04
CA TYR A 57 1.99 -12.75 6.33
C TYR A 57 0.52 -13.16 6.11
N PRO A 58 0.06 -14.27 6.73
CA PRO A 58 -1.25 -14.84 6.42
C PRO A 58 -2.43 -13.93 6.74
N HIS A 59 -2.40 -13.25 7.88
CA HIS A 59 -3.50 -12.43 8.39
C HIS A 59 -3.17 -10.95 8.31
N ILE A 60 -3.76 -10.23 7.36
CA ILE A 60 -3.55 -8.80 7.13
C ILE A 60 -4.85 -8.05 7.37
N GLY A 61 -4.80 -6.95 8.11
CA GLY A 61 -5.98 -6.18 8.52
C GLY A 61 -6.47 -6.46 9.94
N ASN A 62 -5.79 -7.34 10.67
CA ASN A 62 -6.18 -7.79 12.00
C ASN A 62 -6.15 -6.71 13.09
N VAL A 63 -5.40 -5.63 12.91
CA VAL A 63 -5.33 -4.49 13.84
C VAL A 63 -6.09 -3.26 13.35
N GLY A 64 -6.75 -3.34 12.19
CA GLY A 64 -7.39 -2.19 11.56
C GLY A 64 -6.41 -1.17 11.02
N VAL A 65 -6.90 0.03 10.77
CA VAL A 65 -6.10 1.20 10.37
C VAL A 65 -6.38 2.37 11.30
N ASN A 66 -5.47 3.31 11.36
CA ASN A 66 -5.55 4.50 12.19
C ASN A 66 -4.80 5.68 11.54
N PRO A 67 -5.06 6.94 11.92
CA PRO A 67 -4.46 8.11 11.28
C PRO A 67 -2.96 8.30 11.59
N ASP A 68 -2.42 7.58 12.57
CA ASP A 68 -1.04 7.77 13.04
C ASP A 68 -0.03 6.96 12.22
N ASP A 69 -0.44 5.80 11.72
CA ASP A 69 0.43 4.81 11.08
C ASP A 69 0.48 5.00 9.55
N GLU A 70 0.47 6.26 9.10
CA GLU A 70 0.60 6.63 7.69
C GLU A 70 1.98 7.24 7.40
N GLU A 71 2.58 6.80 6.29
CA GLU A 71 3.86 7.32 5.80
C GLU A 71 3.69 8.45 4.76
N SER A 72 2.47 8.63 4.23
CA SER A 72 2.09 9.75 3.38
C SER A 72 0.58 10.01 3.48
N SER A 73 0.06 11.02 2.78
CA SER A 73 -1.32 11.48 2.89
C SER A 73 -2.38 10.53 2.28
N HIS A 74 -1.97 9.53 1.52
CA HIS A 74 -2.85 8.57 0.85
C HIS A 74 -2.11 7.27 0.54
N ILE A 75 -2.85 6.24 0.13
CA ILE A 75 -2.24 4.98 -0.34
C ILE A 75 -1.48 5.23 -1.63
N GLN A 76 -0.21 4.81 -1.67
CA GLN A 76 0.69 5.01 -2.80
C GLN A 76 0.76 3.79 -3.72
N CYS A 77 0.53 2.59 -3.17
CA CYS A 77 0.57 1.37 -3.98
C CYS A 77 -0.62 1.29 -4.94
N ALA A 78 -0.42 0.61 -6.07
CA ALA A 78 -1.43 0.42 -7.09
C ALA A 78 -2.51 -0.60 -6.69
N GLY A 79 -2.26 -1.46 -5.70
CA GLY A 79 -3.22 -2.43 -5.18
C GLY A 79 -2.63 -3.35 -4.14
N LEU A 80 -3.50 -4.04 -3.41
CA LEU A 80 -3.15 -4.94 -2.31
C LEU A 80 -3.49 -6.39 -2.62
N ILE A 81 -2.55 -7.29 -2.34
CA ILE A 81 -2.68 -8.73 -2.53
C ILE A 81 -2.37 -9.43 -1.21
N ILE A 82 -3.34 -10.16 -0.66
CA ILE A 82 -3.21 -10.83 0.63
C ILE A 82 -3.78 -12.25 0.59
N ARG A 83 -3.42 -13.06 1.60
CA ARG A 83 -3.98 -14.39 1.77
C ARG A 83 -5.33 -14.34 2.48
N ASP A 84 -5.42 -13.66 3.60
CA ASP A 84 -6.61 -13.65 4.45
C ASP A 84 -6.85 -12.26 5.03
N LEU A 85 -8.11 -11.82 4.92
CA LEU A 85 -8.62 -10.62 5.57
C LEU A 85 -9.56 -11.05 6.69
N PRO A 86 -9.24 -10.77 7.97
CA PRO A 86 -10.11 -11.08 9.11
C PRO A 86 -11.50 -10.44 9.00
N LEU A 87 -12.50 -11.13 9.54
CA LEU A 87 -13.88 -10.63 9.58
C LEU A 87 -14.03 -9.34 10.42
N SER A 88 -13.17 -9.17 11.41
CA SER A 88 -13.12 -7.98 12.26
C SER A 88 -11.68 -7.69 12.66
N TYR A 89 -11.37 -6.42 12.84
CA TYR A 89 -10.09 -6.01 13.44
C TYR A 89 -10.24 -5.92 14.97
N SER A 90 -9.12 -6.07 15.67
CA SER A 90 -9.04 -5.96 17.13
C SER A 90 -7.77 -5.24 17.54
N SER A 91 -7.90 -3.93 17.76
CA SER A 91 -6.82 -3.08 18.30
C SER A 91 -7.44 -1.85 18.93
N TRP A 92 -6.93 -1.42 20.07
CA TRP A 92 -7.36 -0.19 20.72
C TRP A 92 -7.03 1.07 19.90
N ARG A 93 -6.06 1.01 18.97
CA ARG A 93 -5.71 2.08 18.04
C ARG A 93 -6.51 2.04 16.74
N GLY A 94 -7.12 0.91 16.41
CA GLY A 94 -7.85 0.76 15.16
C GLY A 94 -9.16 1.57 15.17
N VAL A 95 -9.36 2.38 14.14
CA VAL A 95 -10.57 3.20 13.97
C VAL A 95 -11.43 2.73 12.79
N GLN A 96 -10.84 1.96 11.86
CA GLN A 96 -11.49 1.49 10.64
C GLN A 96 -10.94 0.14 10.21
N SER A 97 -11.73 -0.66 9.47
CA SER A 97 -11.23 -1.89 8.85
C SER A 97 -10.36 -1.58 7.64
N LEU A 98 -9.42 -2.49 7.33
CA LEU A 98 -8.57 -2.36 6.15
C LEU A 98 -9.38 -2.32 4.84
N ASP A 99 -10.43 -3.12 4.74
CA ASP A 99 -11.34 -3.14 3.59
C ASP A 99 -12.03 -1.78 3.35
N ALA A 100 -12.60 -1.19 4.41
CA ALA A 100 -13.21 0.14 4.33
C ALA A 100 -12.18 1.23 3.96
N TYR A 101 -10.97 1.16 4.49
CA TYR A 101 -9.88 2.08 4.16
C TYR A 101 -9.47 1.99 2.67
N LEU A 102 -9.33 0.76 2.14
CA LEU A 102 -9.06 0.56 0.72
C LEU A 102 -10.20 1.11 -0.15
N GLN A 103 -11.46 0.92 0.26
CA GLN A 103 -12.62 1.46 -0.46
C GLN A 103 -12.62 2.98 -0.49
N GLU A 104 -12.39 3.62 0.65
CA GLU A 104 -12.32 5.07 0.78
C GLU A 104 -11.22 5.68 -0.10
N GLN A 105 -10.07 5.01 -0.17
CA GLN A 105 -8.92 5.43 -0.97
C GLN A 105 -9.02 5.01 -2.45
N GLY A 106 -10.07 4.30 -2.87
CA GLY A 106 -10.26 3.86 -4.24
C GLY A 106 -9.30 2.75 -4.69
N ILE A 107 -8.75 1.98 -3.76
CA ILE A 107 -7.74 0.95 -4.04
C ILE A 107 -8.38 -0.41 -4.24
N VAL A 108 -8.00 -1.08 -5.33
CA VAL A 108 -8.39 -2.47 -5.61
C VAL A 108 -7.53 -3.43 -4.81
N GLY A 109 -8.16 -4.43 -4.19
CA GLY A 109 -7.45 -5.47 -3.47
C GLY A 109 -8.05 -6.87 -3.68
N ILE A 110 -7.22 -7.89 -3.43
CA ILE A 110 -7.61 -9.30 -3.51
C ILE A 110 -7.17 -10.06 -2.26
N ALA A 111 -8.06 -10.86 -1.72
CA ALA A 111 -7.81 -11.82 -0.66
C ALA A 111 -8.15 -13.25 -1.10
N ASP A 112 -7.87 -14.23 -0.24
CA ASP A 112 -8.18 -15.65 -0.42
C ASP A 112 -7.38 -16.33 -1.56
N ILE A 113 -6.16 -15.81 -1.83
CA ILE A 113 -5.27 -16.42 -2.83
C ILE A 113 -4.07 -17.11 -2.18
N ASP A 114 -3.42 -18.00 -2.94
CA ASP A 114 -2.15 -18.62 -2.55
C ASP A 114 -0.97 -17.65 -2.74
N THR A 115 -0.77 -16.79 -1.75
CA THR A 115 0.35 -15.83 -1.72
C THR A 115 1.71 -16.53 -1.65
N ARG A 116 1.79 -17.77 -1.12
CA ARG A 116 3.03 -18.56 -1.12
C ARG A 116 3.43 -18.98 -2.53
N ARG A 117 2.46 -19.46 -3.34
CA ARG A 117 2.71 -19.77 -4.77
C ARG A 117 3.11 -18.52 -5.52
N LEU A 118 2.43 -17.39 -5.30
CA LEU A 118 2.76 -16.11 -5.93
C LEU A 118 4.18 -15.67 -5.58
N THR A 119 4.54 -15.68 -4.30
CA THR A 119 5.89 -15.31 -3.84
C THR A 119 6.98 -16.19 -4.45
N ARG A 120 6.73 -17.50 -4.60
CA ARG A 120 7.69 -18.40 -5.28
C ARG A 120 7.90 -18.00 -6.75
N ILE A 121 6.83 -17.71 -7.49
CA ILE A 121 6.92 -17.23 -8.88
C ILE A 121 7.77 -15.96 -8.94
N LEU A 122 7.51 -14.98 -8.07
CA LEU A 122 8.24 -13.72 -8.05
C LEU A 122 9.72 -13.90 -7.65
N ARG A 123 10.04 -14.84 -6.77
CA ARG A 123 11.43 -15.16 -6.42
C ARG A 123 12.20 -15.83 -7.55
N GLU A 124 11.54 -16.69 -8.31
CA GLU A 124 12.17 -17.46 -9.40
C GLU A 124 12.31 -16.63 -10.68
N LYS A 125 11.31 -15.78 -10.99
CA LYS A 125 11.23 -15.04 -12.26
C LYS A 125 11.48 -13.54 -12.13
N GLY A 126 11.60 -13.02 -10.90
CA GLY A 126 11.64 -11.58 -10.62
C GLY A 126 10.25 -10.94 -10.56
N ALA A 127 10.20 -9.63 -10.30
CA ALA A 127 8.98 -8.85 -10.34
C ALA A 127 8.38 -8.87 -11.76
N GLN A 128 7.06 -9.05 -11.84
CA GLN A 128 6.34 -9.13 -13.11
C GLN A 128 5.26 -8.06 -13.19
N GLY A 129 4.90 -7.67 -14.41
CA GLY A 129 3.67 -6.94 -14.66
C GLY A 129 2.47 -7.76 -14.18
N GLY A 130 1.55 -7.10 -13.50
CA GLY A 130 0.29 -7.69 -13.05
C GLY A 130 -0.89 -6.80 -13.35
N CYS A 131 -2.05 -7.42 -13.45
CA CYS A 131 -3.36 -6.76 -13.51
C CYS A 131 -4.26 -7.35 -12.43
N LEU A 132 -4.75 -6.50 -11.56
CA LEU A 132 -5.71 -6.83 -10.52
C LEU A 132 -7.08 -6.30 -10.91
N VAL A 133 -8.07 -7.18 -11.00
CA VAL A 133 -9.44 -6.84 -11.39
C VAL A 133 -10.40 -7.29 -10.29
N ALA A 134 -11.34 -6.42 -9.92
CA ALA A 134 -12.41 -6.71 -8.97
C ALA A 134 -13.76 -6.30 -9.56
N GLY A 135 -14.71 -7.22 -9.62
CA GLY A 135 -16.03 -6.97 -10.21
C GLY A 135 -16.84 -8.24 -10.42
N GLU A 136 -18.06 -8.08 -10.93
CA GLU A 136 -18.97 -9.20 -11.22
C GLU A 136 -18.59 -9.95 -12.50
N GLN A 137 -18.08 -9.24 -13.50
CA GLN A 137 -17.66 -9.80 -14.78
C GLN A 137 -16.17 -9.54 -14.98
N ILE A 138 -15.39 -10.61 -14.99
CA ILE A 138 -13.93 -10.55 -15.13
C ILE A 138 -13.55 -11.25 -16.42
N ASP A 139 -12.96 -10.50 -17.36
CA ASP A 139 -12.34 -11.05 -18.56
C ASP A 139 -10.87 -11.40 -18.24
N GLU A 140 -10.59 -12.68 -18.14
CA GLU A 140 -9.25 -13.21 -17.80
C GLU A 140 -8.22 -12.89 -18.89
N GLN A 141 -8.63 -12.97 -20.16
CA GLN A 141 -7.71 -12.69 -21.26
C GLN A 141 -7.34 -11.19 -21.30
N ALA A 142 -8.32 -10.32 -21.13
CA ALA A 142 -8.09 -8.88 -21.03
C ALA A 142 -7.17 -8.54 -19.84
N ALA A 143 -7.33 -9.22 -18.70
CA ALA A 143 -6.47 -9.03 -17.55
C ALA A 143 -5.02 -9.48 -17.80
N ILE A 144 -4.81 -10.61 -18.50
CA ILE A 144 -3.48 -11.07 -18.92
C ILE A 144 -2.83 -10.07 -19.89
N ASP A 145 -3.61 -9.60 -20.86
CA ASP A 145 -3.10 -8.66 -21.86
C ASP A 145 -2.73 -7.31 -21.21
N ALA A 146 -3.53 -6.83 -20.24
CA ALA A 146 -3.21 -5.65 -19.45
C ALA A 146 -1.94 -5.86 -18.60
N ALA A 147 -1.76 -7.03 -17.98
CA ALA A 147 -0.54 -7.36 -17.23
C ALA A 147 0.70 -7.37 -18.12
N ARG A 148 0.61 -7.90 -19.35
CA ARG A 148 1.68 -7.90 -20.34
C ARG A 148 2.00 -6.53 -20.91
N ALA A 149 0.98 -5.68 -21.03
CA ALA A 149 1.12 -4.32 -21.52
C ALA A 149 1.79 -3.37 -20.51
N PHE A 150 1.88 -3.77 -19.22
CA PHE A 150 2.56 -2.97 -18.22
C PHE A 150 4.07 -2.89 -18.53
N PRO A 151 4.64 -1.68 -18.76
CA PRO A 151 6.01 -1.54 -19.26
C PRO A 151 7.10 -1.87 -18.22
N GLY A 152 6.71 -2.17 -16.98
CA GLY A 152 7.64 -2.29 -15.85
C GLY A 152 8.04 -0.92 -15.29
N LEU A 153 8.75 -0.93 -14.17
CA LEU A 153 9.18 0.33 -13.51
C LEU A 153 10.45 0.93 -14.11
N LYS A 154 11.19 0.16 -14.89
CA LYS A 154 12.45 0.62 -15.50
C LYS A 154 12.19 1.74 -16.50
N GLY A 155 12.80 2.90 -16.25
CA GLY A 155 12.63 4.09 -17.11
C GLY A 155 11.45 5.00 -16.72
N MET A 156 10.65 4.61 -15.73
CA MET A 156 9.66 5.51 -15.14
C MET A 156 10.34 6.50 -14.18
N ASP A 157 9.96 7.77 -14.28
CA ASP A 157 10.39 8.80 -13.32
C ASP A 157 9.39 8.86 -12.15
N LEU A 158 9.44 7.83 -11.29
CA LEU A 158 8.55 7.73 -10.14
C LEU A 158 8.85 8.78 -9.07
N ALA A 159 10.10 9.25 -8.98
CA ALA A 159 10.45 10.34 -8.08
C ALA A 159 9.62 11.58 -8.39
N LYS A 160 9.38 11.89 -9.68
CA LYS A 160 8.52 12.99 -10.09
C LYS A 160 7.05 12.81 -9.68
N GLU A 161 6.56 11.57 -9.67
CA GLU A 161 5.16 11.29 -9.27
C GLU A 161 4.94 11.50 -7.77
N VAL A 162 5.94 11.17 -6.93
CA VAL A 162 5.82 11.22 -5.46
C VAL A 162 6.44 12.47 -4.83
N THR A 163 7.11 13.33 -5.62
CA THR A 163 7.69 14.59 -5.15
C THR A 163 6.61 15.55 -4.70
N THR A 164 6.82 16.21 -3.57
CA THR A 164 5.94 17.29 -3.11
C THR A 164 5.85 18.43 -4.13
N HIS A 165 4.66 19.01 -4.30
CA HIS A 165 4.43 20.15 -5.21
C HIS A 165 4.61 21.50 -4.53
N ARG A 166 4.74 21.54 -3.21
CA ARG A 166 4.83 22.78 -2.40
C ARG A 166 5.74 22.58 -1.21
N PRO A 167 6.49 23.61 -0.80
CA PRO A 167 7.13 23.60 0.49
C PRO A 167 6.09 23.46 1.61
N TYR A 168 6.43 22.75 2.65
CA TYR A 168 5.64 22.62 3.86
C TYR A 168 6.55 22.56 5.07
N GLU A 169 6.00 22.90 6.23
CA GLU A 169 6.69 22.80 7.51
C GLU A 169 6.27 21.50 8.20
N TRP A 170 7.23 20.88 8.88
CA TRP A 170 7.01 19.69 9.66
C TRP A 170 7.44 19.89 11.10
N ALA A 171 6.50 19.73 12.04
CA ALA A 171 6.74 19.88 13.47
C ALA A 171 6.28 18.67 14.29
N GLN A 172 5.74 17.63 13.63
CA GLN A 172 5.25 16.44 14.30
C GLN A 172 6.40 15.49 14.64
N GLY A 173 6.53 15.12 15.91
CA GLY A 173 7.50 14.13 16.38
C GLY A 173 7.00 12.68 16.29
N SER A 174 7.79 11.77 16.86
CA SER A 174 7.46 10.35 16.91
C SER A 174 6.29 10.05 17.86
N TRP A 175 5.51 9.05 17.53
CA TRP A 175 4.44 8.55 18.40
C TRP A 175 5.01 7.97 19.71
N THR A 176 4.33 8.25 20.83
CA THR A 176 4.61 7.63 22.13
C THR A 176 3.34 7.03 22.73
N LEU A 177 3.49 6.05 23.62
CA LEU A 177 2.35 5.42 24.27
C LEU A 177 1.58 6.39 25.17
N GLU A 178 2.28 7.34 25.78
CA GLU A 178 1.71 8.32 26.72
C GLU A 178 0.98 9.47 26.04
N ALA A 179 1.50 9.94 24.91
CA ALA A 179 1.02 11.15 24.25
C ALA A 179 0.42 10.91 22.85
N GLY A 180 0.54 9.71 22.31
CA GLY A 180 0.19 9.46 20.91
C GLY A 180 1.14 10.17 19.94
N LEU A 181 0.64 10.61 18.79
CA LEU A 181 1.32 11.58 17.94
C LEU A 181 1.09 12.99 18.53
N PRO A 182 2.14 13.70 18.89
CA PRO A 182 1.97 15.07 19.37
C PRO A 182 1.40 15.96 18.26
N GLU A 183 0.29 16.64 18.55
CA GLU A 183 -0.24 17.69 17.70
C GLU A 183 0.73 18.89 17.79
N ALA A 184 1.64 18.98 16.84
CA ALA A 184 2.66 20.04 16.77
C ALA A 184 3.40 20.23 18.12
N PRO A 185 4.47 19.48 18.39
CA PRO A 185 5.10 19.40 19.73
C PRO A 185 5.71 20.72 20.21
N HIS A 186 5.93 21.67 19.32
CA HIS A 186 6.42 22.99 19.68
C HIS A 186 5.77 24.04 18.79
N PRO A 187 5.24 25.14 19.35
CA PRO A 187 4.94 26.30 18.55
C PRO A 187 6.24 26.69 17.82
N ILE A 188 6.15 26.89 16.51
CA ILE A 188 7.28 27.28 15.63
C ILE A 188 8.09 28.47 16.18
N ASN A 189 7.56 29.15 17.20
CA ASN A 189 8.18 30.27 17.93
C ASN A 189 9.12 29.86 19.07
N GLU A 190 9.17 28.59 19.48
CA GLU A 190 10.22 28.17 20.42
C GLU A 190 11.52 27.96 19.64
N LYS A 191 12.63 28.44 20.20
CA LYS A 191 13.97 28.30 19.61
C LYS A 191 14.35 26.82 19.55
N LEU A 192 13.91 26.13 18.49
CA LEU A 192 14.42 24.83 18.20
C LEU A 192 15.92 24.91 17.95
N PRO A 193 16.72 23.98 18.50
CA PRO A 193 18.19 24.05 18.43
C PRO A 193 18.73 23.87 17.03
N ARG A 194 17.91 23.32 16.11
CA ARG A 194 18.31 23.02 14.75
C ARG A 194 17.18 23.29 13.77
N HIS A 195 17.55 23.72 12.56
CA HIS A 195 16.66 23.82 11.41
C HIS A 195 17.16 22.84 10.35
N VAL A 196 16.32 21.90 9.97
CA VAL A 196 16.60 20.88 8.93
C VAL A 196 15.81 21.26 7.69
N VAL A 197 16.46 21.31 6.53
CA VAL A 197 15.80 21.44 5.22
C VAL A 197 15.91 20.11 4.51
N ALA A 198 14.77 19.48 4.21
CA ALA A 198 14.70 18.23 3.47
C ALA A 198 14.14 18.46 2.06
N TYR A 199 14.81 17.91 1.05
CA TYR A 199 14.25 17.81 -0.30
C TYR A 199 13.34 16.58 -0.36
N ASP A 200 12.03 16.81 -0.51
CA ASP A 200 11.03 15.75 -0.51
C ASP A 200 10.79 15.20 -1.92
N PHE A 201 11.38 14.05 -2.20
CA PHE A 201 11.17 13.22 -3.39
C PHE A 201 10.35 11.97 -3.05
N GLY A 202 9.36 12.08 -2.17
CA GLY A 202 8.59 10.98 -1.64
C GLY A 202 9.13 10.51 -0.28
N VAL A 203 9.38 11.43 0.63
CA VAL A 203 9.85 11.12 1.98
C VAL A 203 8.74 10.49 2.81
N LYS A 204 9.07 9.47 3.58
CA LYS A 204 8.15 8.89 4.57
C LYS A 204 8.00 9.81 5.78
N ARG A 205 6.77 9.95 6.28
CA ARG A 205 6.49 10.78 7.47
C ARG A 205 7.36 10.40 8.66
N ASN A 206 7.63 9.11 8.84
CA ASN A 206 8.46 8.67 9.97
C ASN A 206 9.91 9.16 9.88
N ILE A 207 10.46 9.38 8.69
CA ILE A 207 11.77 10.01 8.52
C ILE A 207 11.73 11.45 9.04
N LEU A 208 10.69 12.22 8.70
CA LEU A 208 10.51 13.59 9.17
C LEU A 208 10.30 13.65 10.69
N ARG A 209 9.56 12.66 11.25
CA ARG A 209 9.33 12.55 12.70
C ARG A 209 10.59 12.29 13.50
N MET A 210 11.62 11.71 12.88
CA MET A 210 12.90 11.37 13.51
C MET A 210 13.96 12.47 13.38
N LEU A 211 13.73 13.48 12.53
CA LEU A 211 14.62 14.63 12.34
C LEU A 211 14.36 15.73 13.38
#